data_061e4fc25d026cf747d3879853b1a9ee
#
_entry.id   061e4fc25d026cf747d3879853b1a9ee
#
_cell.length_a   1.000
_cell.length_b   1.000
_cell.length_c   1.000
_cell.angle_alpha   90.00
_cell.angle_beta   90.00
_cell.angle_gamma   90.00
#
_symmetry.space_group_name_H-M   'P 1'
#
loop_
_entity.id
_entity.type
_entity.pdbx_description
1 polymer ?
#
loop_
_entity_poly.entity_id
_entity_poly.type
_entity_poly.pdbx_seq_one_letter_code
_entity_poly.pdbx_strand_id
1 'polypeptide(L)'
;SKEINFNDIIETPIILGMIPELYKKKVLDIGCGMGQHALQYSKKGALSVLGIDISEKMLAYARKNNAAFNIEYRRLAFEELDDLEEKFDVITSSLAFDYVENFERLMKQIYSHLNENGKCVFSMSHPISTAYDGTFDRYTRTETGERLYANLRNYGIEGKRVIHWVVDEYELYHRTIS
;
A
#
# COMPACT_ATOMS: atom_id res chain seq x y z
N SER A 1 -5.80 18.73 18.46
CA SER A 1 -5.06 18.91 17.19
C SER A 1 -5.21 17.63 16.39
N LYS A 2 -5.68 17.70 15.14
CA LYS A 2 -5.62 16.56 14.22
C LYS A 2 -4.13 16.25 14.02
N GLU A 3 -3.69 15.06 14.41
CA GLU A 3 -2.36 14.61 14.03
C GLU A 3 -2.24 14.65 12.50
N ILE A 4 -1.20 15.29 12.03
CA ILE A 4 -0.92 15.39 10.59
C ILE A 4 -0.46 14.01 10.14
N ASN A 5 -1.25 13.34 9.32
CA ASN A 5 -0.83 12.12 8.66
C ASN A 5 0.00 12.51 7.42
N PHE A 6 1.29 12.23 7.45
CA PHE A 6 2.20 12.54 6.33
C PHE A 6 1.80 11.83 5.03
N ASN A 7 1.17 10.67 5.10
CA ASN A 7 0.67 9.98 3.91
C ASN A 7 -0.41 10.79 3.20
N ASP A 8 -1.31 11.45 3.97
CA ASP A 8 -2.37 12.28 3.38
C ASP A 8 -1.82 13.53 2.65
N ILE A 9 -0.62 14.00 3.06
CA ILE A 9 -0.02 15.22 2.50
C ILE A 9 0.93 14.91 1.35
N ILE A 10 1.67 13.82 1.42
CA ILE A 10 2.75 13.51 0.47
C ILE A 10 2.32 12.39 -0.48
N GLU A 11 1.98 11.21 0.04
CA GLU A 11 1.77 10.01 -0.77
C GLU A 11 0.44 10.07 -1.52
N THR A 12 -0.66 10.36 -0.81
CA THR A 12 -2.01 10.35 -1.40
C THR A 12 -2.18 11.29 -2.60
N PRO A 13 -1.71 12.56 -2.57
CA PRO A 13 -1.80 13.42 -3.75
C PRO A 13 -1.00 12.91 -4.94
N ILE A 14 0.17 12.30 -4.69
CA ILE A 14 1.04 11.78 -5.74
C ILE A 14 0.40 10.56 -6.40
N ILE A 15 -0.02 9.56 -5.62
CA ILE A 15 -0.62 8.35 -6.19
C ILE A 15 -1.91 8.67 -6.94
N LEU A 16 -2.77 9.55 -6.40
CA LEU A 16 -3.99 9.99 -7.07
C LEU A 16 -3.72 10.79 -8.35
N GLY A 17 -2.58 11.46 -8.44
CA GLY A 17 -2.13 12.17 -9.64
C GLY A 17 -1.55 11.24 -10.72
N MET A 18 -1.02 10.07 -10.32
CA MET A 18 -0.49 9.05 -11.25
C MET A 18 -1.57 8.12 -11.80
N ILE A 19 -2.70 8.02 -11.14
CA ILE A 19 -3.82 7.17 -11.57
C ILE A 19 -4.43 7.75 -12.86
N PRO A 20 -4.67 6.91 -13.89
CA PRO A 20 -5.29 7.36 -15.13
C PRO A 20 -6.76 7.77 -14.92
N GLU A 21 -7.40 8.27 -15.95
CA GLU A 21 -8.85 8.53 -15.95
C GLU A 21 -9.64 7.29 -15.54
N LEU A 22 -10.49 7.44 -14.52
CA LEU A 22 -11.26 6.33 -13.94
C LEU A 22 -12.71 6.25 -14.42
N TYR A 23 -13.16 7.21 -15.21
CA TYR A 23 -14.55 7.21 -15.68
C TYR A 23 -14.90 5.91 -16.39
N LYS A 24 -15.92 5.21 -15.87
CA LYS A 24 -16.38 3.88 -16.34
C LYS A 24 -15.34 2.77 -16.28
N LYS A 25 -14.31 2.90 -15.46
CA LYS A 25 -13.26 1.88 -15.27
C LYS A 25 -13.57 0.98 -14.08
N LYS A 26 -13.20 -0.29 -14.19
CA LYS A 26 -13.16 -1.24 -13.06
C LYS A 26 -11.83 -1.09 -12.33
N VAL A 27 -11.88 -0.87 -11.04
CA VAL A 27 -10.69 -0.62 -10.20
C VAL A 27 -10.58 -1.70 -9.12
N LEU A 28 -9.36 -2.24 -8.94
CA LEU A 28 -8.99 -3.05 -7.77
C LEU A 28 -8.04 -2.24 -6.90
N ASP A 29 -8.37 -2.09 -5.62
CA ASP A 29 -7.54 -1.44 -4.60
C ASP A 29 -6.99 -2.50 -3.64
N ILE A 30 -5.72 -2.86 -3.80
CA ILE A 30 -5.06 -3.95 -3.06
C ILE A 30 -4.44 -3.39 -1.78
N GLY A 31 -4.81 -3.96 -0.62
CA GLY A 31 -4.43 -3.41 0.69
C GLY A 31 -5.16 -2.11 0.97
N CYS A 32 -6.47 -2.07 0.69
CA CYS A 32 -7.28 -0.85 0.72
C CYS A 32 -7.46 -0.23 2.13
N GLY A 33 -7.08 -0.95 3.18
CA GLY A 33 -7.19 -0.50 4.56
C GLY A 33 -8.58 0.02 4.92
N MET A 34 -8.65 1.26 5.36
CA MET A 34 -9.92 1.93 5.73
C MET A 34 -10.74 2.42 4.52
N GLY A 35 -10.32 2.17 3.28
CA GLY A 35 -11.07 2.46 2.07
C GLY A 35 -11.08 3.92 1.62
N GLN A 36 -10.15 4.74 2.10
CA GLN A 36 -10.09 6.16 1.74
C GLN A 36 -9.82 6.36 0.24
N HIS A 37 -8.88 5.60 -0.33
CA HIS A 37 -8.58 5.63 -1.77
C HIS A 37 -9.73 5.07 -2.59
N ALA A 38 -10.32 3.93 -2.19
CA ALA A 38 -11.48 3.35 -2.86
C ALA A 38 -12.63 4.37 -3.00
N LEU A 39 -12.90 5.15 -1.94
CA LEU A 39 -13.90 6.22 -2.00
C LEU A 39 -13.50 7.33 -2.98
N GLN A 40 -12.21 7.69 -3.06
CA GLN A 40 -11.74 8.67 -4.04
C GLN A 40 -11.90 8.17 -5.48
N TYR A 41 -11.61 6.87 -5.73
CA TYR A 41 -11.81 6.26 -7.05
C TYR A 41 -13.28 6.26 -7.47
N SER A 42 -14.17 5.92 -6.55
CA SER A 42 -15.63 6.03 -6.77
C SER A 42 -16.02 7.46 -7.16
N LYS A 43 -15.56 8.47 -6.40
CA LYS A 43 -15.83 9.90 -6.69
C LYS A 43 -15.26 10.37 -8.03
N LYS A 44 -14.19 9.75 -8.52
CA LYS A 44 -13.61 9.99 -9.85
C LYS A 44 -14.37 9.29 -10.98
N GLY A 45 -15.51 8.67 -10.71
CA GLY A 45 -16.39 8.09 -11.71
C GLY A 45 -16.06 6.65 -12.11
N ALA A 46 -15.32 5.91 -11.28
CA ALA A 46 -15.10 4.48 -11.50
C ALA A 46 -16.45 3.75 -11.67
N LEU A 47 -16.50 2.80 -12.59
CA LEU A 47 -17.66 1.92 -12.79
C LEU A 47 -17.90 1.07 -11.54
N SER A 48 -16.84 0.45 -11.07
CA SER A 48 -16.82 -0.34 -9.83
C SER A 48 -15.44 -0.26 -9.19
N VAL A 49 -15.41 -0.35 -7.87
CA VAL A 49 -14.19 -0.45 -7.07
C VAL A 49 -14.30 -1.68 -6.19
N LEU A 50 -13.34 -2.59 -6.30
CA LEU A 50 -13.15 -3.67 -5.35
C LEU A 50 -11.96 -3.32 -4.45
N GLY A 51 -12.21 -3.08 -3.17
CA GLY A 51 -11.17 -2.91 -2.16
C GLY A 51 -10.92 -4.24 -1.44
N ILE A 52 -9.69 -4.70 -1.44
CA ILE A 52 -9.31 -5.92 -0.71
C ILE A 52 -8.29 -5.61 0.39
N ASP A 53 -8.45 -6.26 1.53
CA ASP A 53 -7.52 -6.17 2.66
C ASP A 53 -7.61 -7.44 3.51
N ILE A 54 -6.53 -7.82 4.20
CA ILE A 54 -6.54 -8.97 5.11
C ILE A 54 -7.22 -8.64 6.45
N SER A 55 -7.22 -7.36 6.83
CA SER A 55 -7.71 -6.88 8.12
C SER A 55 -9.22 -6.65 8.11
N GLU A 56 -10.00 -7.58 8.67
CA GLU A 56 -11.45 -7.39 8.82
C GLU A 56 -11.81 -6.14 9.64
N LYS A 57 -10.96 -5.74 10.59
CA LYS A 57 -11.15 -4.50 11.37
C LYS A 57 -11.09 -3.26 10.48
N MET A 58 -10.15 -3.21 9.55
CA MET A 58 -10.03 -2.11 8.57
C MET A 58 -11.21 -2.11 7.61
N LEU A 59 -11.59 -3.28 7.09
CA LEU A 59 -12.73 -3.42 6.18
C LEU A 59 -14.06 -3.06 6.84
N ALA A 60 -14.24 -3.39 8.12
CA ALA A 60 -15.44 -2.98 8.87
C ALA A 60 -15.53 -1.44 8.98
N TYR A 61 -14.40 -0.78 9.21
CA TYR A 61 -14.33 0.68 9.18
C TYR A 61 -14.64 1.23 7.78
N ALA A 62 -14.06 0.64 6.73
CA ALA A 62 -14.26 1.05 5.34
C ALA A 62 -15.74 0.96 4.95
N ARG A 63 -16.39 -0.16 5.22
CA ARG A 63 -17.83 -0.38 4.95
C ARG A 63 -18.71 0.64 5.69
N LYS A 64 -18.33 1.05 6.90
CA LYS A 64 -19.10 2.02 7.70
C LYS A 64 -18.90 3.47 7.25
N ASN A 65 -17.67 3.86 6.90
CA ASN A 65 -17.30 5.28 6.77
C ASN A 65 -16.95 5.69 5.33
N ASN A 66 -16.57 4.75 4.49
CA ASN A 66 -16.10 5.00 3.13
C ASN A 66 -16.84 4.14 2.09
N ALA A 67 -18.13 3.88 2.33
CA ALA A 67 -19.00 3.16 1.41
C ALA A 67 -19.51 4.06 0.29
N ALA A 68 -19.70 3.48 -0.90
CA ALA A 68 -20.48 4.05 -2.00
C ALA A 68 -21.16 2.90 -2.75
N PHE A 69 -22.19 3.20 -3.57
CA PHE A 69 -23.01 2.19 -4.26
C PHE A 69 -22.20 1.28 -5.20
N ASN A 70 -21.04 1.76 -5.67
CA ASN A 70 -20.17 1.06 -6.60
C ASN A 70 -18.87 0.58 -5.95
N ILE A 71 -18.79 0.52 -4.61
CA ILE A 71 -17.64 -0.02 -3.88
C ILE A 71 -18.03 -1.32 -3.18
N GLU A 72 -17.25 -2.37 -3.42
CA GLU A 72 -17.25 -3.61 -2.65
C GLU A 72 -15.96 -3.68 -1.83
N TYR A 73 -16.07 -4.16 -0.58
CA TYR A 73 -14.92 -4.46 0.28
C TYR A 73 -14.90 -5.94 0.61
N ARG A 74 -13.81 -6.64 0.24
CA ARG A 74 -13.66 -8.09 0.41
C ARG A 74 -12.40 -8.40 1.22
N ARG A 75 -12.52 -9.31 2.19
CA ARG A 75 -11.35 -9.84 2.86
C ARG A 75 -10.64 -10.82 1.93
N LEU A 76 -9.41 -10.48 1.56
CA LEU A 76 -8.56 -11.28 0.68
C LEU A 76 -7.10 -10.95 0.94
N ALA A 77 -6.25 -11.97 1.05
CA ALA A 77 -4.81 -11.79 1.14
C ALA A 77 -4.18 -11.65 -0.26
N PHE A 78 -2.97 -11.12 -0.34
CA PHE A 78 -2.23 -11.00 -1.60
C PHE A 78 -2.02 -12.35 -2.29
N GLU A 79 -1.78 -13.40 -1.48
CA GLU A 79 -1.55 -14.76 -1.94
C GLU A 79 -2.79 -15.40 -2.57
N GLU A 80 -3.98 -14.87 -2.25
CA GLU A 80 -5.29 -15.35 -2.69
C GLU A 80 -5.82 -14.57 -3.91
N LEU A 81 -5.02 -13.71 -4.53
CA LEU A 81 -5.45 -12.95 -5.72
C LEU A 81 -5.91 -13.85 -6.87
N ASP A 82 -5.36 -15.05 -6.99
CA ASP A 82 -5.76 -16.03 -8.01
C ASP A 82 -7.19 -16.53 -7.82
N ASP A 83 -7.81 -16.32 -6.65
CA ASP A 83 -9.21 -16.66 -6.38
C ASP A 83 -10.19 -15.61 -6.96
N LEU A 84 -9.70 -14.49 -7.46
CA LEU A 84 -10.50 -13.50 -8.17
C LEU A 84 -10.70 -13.95 -9.63
N GLU A 85 -11.95 -13.99 -10.07
CA GLU A 85 -12.29 -14.27 -11.47
C GLU A 85 -12.31 -12.99 -12.33
N GLU A 86 -12.39 -11.82 -11.67
CA GLU A 86 -12.57 -10.53 -12.33
C GLU A 86 -11.26 -9.98 -12.87
N LYS A 87 -11.38 -9.19 -13.95
CA LYS A 87 -10.31 -8.35 -14.48
C LYS A 87 -10.64 -6.87 -14.32
N PHE A 88 -9.58 -6.07 -14.21
CA PHE A 88 -9.65 -4.66 -13.87
C PHE A 88 -8.92 -3.80 -14.92
N ASP A 89 -9.41 -2.60 -15.12
CA ASP A 89 -8.76 -1.61 -15.99
C ASP A 89 -7.62 -0.90 -15.25
N VAL A 90 -7.78 -0.75 -13.93
CA VAL A 90 -6.77 -0.15 -13.05
C VAL A 90 -6.65 -0.97 -11.79
N ILE A 91 -5.41 -1.34 -11.44
CA ILE A 91 -5.08 -1.97 -10.16
C ILE A 91 -4.21 -0.99 -9.38
N THR A 92 -4.55 -0.75 -8.13
CA THR A 92 -3.85 0.21 -7.27
C THR A 92 -3.43 -0.43 -5.95
N SER A 93 -2.39 0.11 -5.35
CA SER A 93 -1.99 -0.23 -3.98
C SER A 93 -1.23 0.93 -3.37
N SER A 94 -1.58 1.33 -2.14
CA SER A 94 -0.92 2.39 -1.40
C SER A 94 -0.22 1.82 -0.18
N LEU A 95 1.13 1.84 -0.19
CA LEU A 95 2.00 1.43 0.92
C LEU A 95 1.69 0.03 1.51
N ALA A 96 1.21 -0.90 0.68
CA ALA A 96 0.87 -2.25 1.12
C ALA A 96 1.81 -3.34 0.56
N PHE A 97 2.51 -3.10 -0.54
CA PHE A 97 3.38 -4.12 -1.14
C PHE A 97 4.68 -4.36 -0.38
N ASP A 98 5.00 -3.54 0.61
CA ASP A 98 6.10 -3.78 1.55
C ASP A 98 5.90 -5.06 2.38
N TYR A 99 4.66 -5.50 2.57
CA TYR A 99 4.32 -6.69 3.35
C TYR A 99 4.36 -8.00 2.54
N VAL A 100 4.61 -7.93 1.24
CA VAL A 100 4.58 -9.10 0.35
C VAL A 100 5.97 -9.75 0.28
N GLU A 101 6.06 -11.05 0.59
CA GLU A 101 7.30 -11.80 0.49
C GLU A 101 7.72 -12.03 -0.95
N ASN A 102 6.83 -12.58 -1.77
CA ASN A 102 7.11 -12.90 -3.16
C ASN A 102 6.55 -11.83 -4.11
N PHE A 103 7.32 -10.76 -4.29
CA PHE A 103 6.92 -9.63 -5.12
C PHE A 103 6.77 -10.01 -6.61
N GLU A 104 7.61 -10.91 -7.12
CA GLU A 104 7.52 -11.37 -8.51
C GLU A 104 6.20 -12.13 -8.76
N ARG A 105 5.81 -13.01 -7.83
CA ARG A 105 4.52 -13.70 -7.91
C ARG A 105 3.36 -12.69 -7.89
N LEU A 106 3.40 -11.72 -6.97
CA LEU A 106 2.38 -10.67 -6.90
C LEU A 106 2.25 -9.92 -8.23
N MET A 107 3.38 -9.54 -8.85
CA MET A 107 3.34 -8.83 -10.13
C MET A 107 2.75 -9.68 -11.27
N LYS A 108 3.02 -10.99 -11.28
CA LYS A 108 2.41 -11.92 -12.23
C LYS A 108 0.89 -12.04 -12.01
N GLN A 109 0.44 -12.14 -10.76
CA GLN A 109 -0.98 -12.17 -10.41
C GLN A 109 -1.67 -10.85 -10.81
N ILE A 110 -1.08 -9.70 -10.49
CA ILE A 110 -1.60 -8.39 -10.92
C ILE A 110 -1.71 -8.32 -12.45
N TYR A 111 -0.68 -8.75 -13.17
CA TYR A 111 -0.70 -8.75 -14.64
C TYR A 111 -1.83 -9.63 -15.20
N SER A 112 -2.08 -10.81 -14.61
CA SER A 112 -3.15 -11.71 -15.04
C SER A 112 -4.55 -11.13 -14.83
N HIS A 113 -4.71 -10.24 -13.85
CA HIS A 113 -5.99 -9.58 -13.53
C HIS A 113 -6.18 -8.22 -14.22
N LEU A 114 -5.21 -7.76 -15.01
CA LEU A 114 -5.38 -6.56 -15.82
C LEU A 114 -6.12 -6.88 -17.13
N ASN A 115 -7.04 -5.99 -17.49
CA ASN A 115 -7.59 -5.92 -18.84
C ASN A 115 -6.49 -5.51 -19.84
N GLU A 116 -6.73 -5.71 -21.11
CA GLU A 116 -5.86 -5.19 -22.18
C GLU A 116 -5.68 -3.67 -22.02
N ASN A 117 -4.43 -3.21 -22.07
CA ASN A 117 -4.04 -1.82 -21.78
C ASN A 117 -4.33 -1.33 -20.36
N GLY A 118 -4.71 -2.22 -19.43
CA GLY A 118 -4.86 -1.90 -18.02
C GLY A 118 -3.58 -1.37 -17.38
N LYS A 119 -3.72 -0.64 -16.28
CA LYS A 119 -2.59 0.00 -15.58
C LYS A 119 -2.52 -0.48 -14.14
N CYS A 120 -1.30 -0.71 -13.66
CA CYS A 120 -1.03 -0.87 -12.24
C CYS A 120 -0.28 0.37 -11.72
N VAL A 121 -0.80 0.97 -10.63
CA VAL A 121 -0.17 2.12 -9.96
C VAL A 121 -0.07 1.80 -8.48
N PHE A 122 1.13 1.85 -7.94
CA PHE A 122 1.34 1.56 -6.53
C PHE A 122 2.42 2.44 -5.91
N SER A 123 2.38 2.58 -4.60
CA SER A 123 3.43 3.18 -3.79
C SER A 123 4.03 2.15 -2.82
N MET A 124 5.31 2.31 -2.54
CA MET A 124 6.06 1.50 -1.56
C MET A 124 6.98 2.40 -0.75
N SER A 125 7.40 1.92 0.42
CA SER A 125 8.45 2.57 1.19
C SER A 125 9.76 2.61 0.40
N HIS A 126 10.42 3.77 0.40
CA HIS A 126 11.74 3.88 -0.22
C HIS A 126 12.74 2.95 0.50
N PRO A 127 13.62 2.22 -0.22
CA PRO A 127 14.58 1.28 0.37
C PRO A 127 15.42 1.86 1.52
N ILE A 128 15.70 3.16 1.52
CA ILE A 128 16.37 3.83 2.63
C ILE A 128 15.59 3.68 3.94
N SER A 129 14.25 3.74 3.91
CA SER A 129 13.44 3.58 5.12
C SER A 129 13.32 2.13 5.58
N THR A 130 13.38 1.17 4.66
CA THR A 130 13.29 -0.27 4.96
C THR A 130 14.65 -0.93 5.20
N ALA A 131 15.78 -0.25 4.94
CA ALA A 131 17.13 -0.72 5.28
C ALA A 131 17.38 -0.78 6.79
N TYR A 132 16.53 -0.19 7.62
CA TYR A 132 16.55 -0.31 9.07
C TYR A 132 15.98 -1.67 9.48
N ASP A 133 16.73 -2.44 10.28
CA ASP A 133 16.39 -3.81 10.72
C ASP A 133 16.05 -3.92 12.22
N GLY A 134 15.98 -2.79 12.92
CA GLY A 134 15.66 -2.77 14.35
C GLY A 134 16.85 -3.05 15.28
N THR A 135 18.01 -3.45 14.76
CA THR A 135 19.16 -3.87 15.59
C THR A 135 20.05 -2.72 16.03
N PHE A 136 19.76 -1.49 15.62
CA PHE A 136 20.52 -0.29 15.95
C PHE A 136 19.63 0.95 15.97
N ASP A 137 20.12 2.06 16.52
CA ASP A 137 19.38 3.31 16.52
C ASP A 137 19.17 3.84 15.10
N ARG A 138 17.91 4.05 14.73
CA ARG A 138 17.52 4.57 13.40
C ARG A 138 18.13 5.94 13.10
N TYR A 139 18.39 6.74 14.13
CA TYR A 139 18.94 8.08 13.98
C TYR A 139 20.10 8.30 14.94
N THR A 140 21.18 8.86 14.46
CA THR A 140 22.19 9.50 15.32
C THR A 140 21.63 10.86 15.75
N ARG A 141 21.77 11.16 17.04
CA ARG A 141 21.21 12.38 17.65
C ARG A 141 22.30 13.17 18.35
N THR A 142 22.05 14.48 18.53
CA THR A 142 22.81 15.31 19.44
C THR A 142 22.54 14.92 20.89
N GLU A 143 23.32 15.47 21.83
CA GLU A 143 23.05 15.35 23.28
C GLU A 143 21.69 15.93 23.68
N THR A 144 21.18 16.89 22.91
CA THR A 144 19.86 17.51 23.10
C THR A 144 18.73 16.76 22.42
N GLY A 145 19.02 15.62 21.73
CA GLY A 145 18.01 14.75 21.11
C GLY A 145 17.64 15.09 19.66
N GLU A 146 18.23 16.14 19.07
CA GLU A 146 17.99 16.47 17.66
C GLU A 146 18.55 15.39 16.73
N ARG A 147 17.81 15.08 15.66
CA ARG A 147 18.25 14.12 14.65
C ARG A 147 19.31 14.74 13.74
N LEU A 148 20.50 14.15 13.72
CA LEU A 148 21.61 14.57 12.85
C LEU A 148 21.53 13.90 11.49
N TYR A 149 21.41 12.56 11.47
CA TYR A 149 21.30 11.75 10.26
C TYR A 149 20.65 10.39 10.56
N ALA A 150 20.15 9.76 9.51
CA ALA A 150 19.63 8.40 9.58
C ALA A 150 20.76 7.38 9.43
N ASN A 151 20.74 6.34 10.27
CA ASN A 151 21.67 5.24 10.19
C ASN A 151 21.11 4.17 9.26
N LEU A 152 21.94 3.69 8.35
CA LEU A 152 21.60 2.63 7.41
C LEU A 152 22.58 1.46 7.57
N ARG A 153 22.05 0.25 7.56
CA ARG A 153 22.82 -0.98 7.49
C ARG A 153 22.18 -1.95 6.51
N ASN A 154 23.02 -2.78 5.92
CA ASN A 154 22.55 -3.90 5.09
C ASN A 154 21.61 -3.47 3.95
N TYR A 155 21.80 -2.26 3.40
CA TYR A 155 21.00 -1.77 2.28
C TYR A 155 21.02 -2.71 1.07
N GLY A 156 22.14 -3.33 0.76
CA GLY A 156 22.30 -4.29 -0.35
C GLY A 156 21.80 -5.71 -0.03
N ILE A 157 21.31 -5.97 1.19
CA ILE A 157 20.82 -7.29 1.59
C ILE A 157 19.29 -7.23 1.63
N GLU A 158 18.66 -7.79 0.62
CA GLU A 158 17.21 -7.89 0.54
C GLU A 158 16.64 -8.93 1.52
N GLY A 159 15.35 -8.84 1.81
CA GLY A 159 14.63 -9.82 2.62
C GLY A 159 13.86 -9.22 3.77
N LYS A 160 13.38 -10.09 4.64
CA LYS A 160 12.51 -9.78 5.76
C LYS A 160 13.18 -8.83 6.76
N ARG A 161 12.42 -7.87 7.24
CA ARG A 161 12.75 -6.97 8.35
C ARG A 161 11.63 -6.99 9.37
N VAL A 162 12.00 -6.98 10.64
CA VAL A 162 11.06 -6.79 11.74
C VAL A 162 11.22 -5.36 12.24
N ILE A 163 10.16 -4.58 12.19
CA ILE A 163 10.17 -3.19 12.59
C ILE A 163 9.34 -3.03 13.86
N HIS A 164 9.92 -2.44 14.88
CA HIS A 164 9.22 -2.06 16.10
C HIS A 164 8.60 -0.68 15.91
N TRP A 165 7.27 -0.61 15.94
CA TRP A 165 6.54 0.64 15.83
C TRP A 165 5.72 0.88 17.09
N VAL A 166 6.07 1.89 17.85
CA VAL A 166 5.43 2.41 19.07
C VAL A 166 4.88 1.36 20.04
N VAL A 167 3.98 0.46 19.62
CA VAL A 167 3.31 -0.57 20.44
C VAL A 167 3.31 -1.95 19.80
N ASP A 168 3.55 -2.08 18.49
CA ASP A 168 3.47 -3.35 17.75
C ASP A 168 4.72 -3.61 16.93
N GLU A 169 5.04 -4.89 16.76
CA GLU A 169 6.02 -5.35 15.79
C GLU A 169 5.31 -5.70 14.50
N TYR A 170 5.87 -5.30 13.36
CA TYR A 170 5.38 -5.73 12.07
C TYR A 170 6.54 -6.14 11.16
N GLU A 171 6.25 -7.05 10.27
CA GLU A 171 7.17 -7.58 9.30
C GLU A 171 6.98 -6.88 7.96
N LEU A 172 8.07 -6.52 7.33
CA LEU A 172 8.09 -6.05 5.94
C LEU A 172 9.28 -6.64 5.19
N TYR A 173 9.28 -6.50 3.88
CA TYR A 173 10.33 -7.03 3.03
C TYR A 173 11.10 -5.87 2.39
N HIS A 174 12.36 -5.75 2.80
CA HIS A 174 13.30 -4.80 2.20
C HIS A 174 13.70 -5.26 0.79
N ARG A 175 13.62 -4.35 -0.17
CA ARG A 175 14.05 -4.55 -1.57
C ARG A 175 14.87 -3.36 -2.00
N THR A 176 15.90 -3.60 -2.80
CA THR A 176 16.73 -2.55 -3.39
C THR A 176 16.10 -2.01 -4.68
N ILE A 177 16.52 -0.82 -5.08
CA ILE A 177 16.28 -0.32 -6.44
C ILE A 177 17.50 -0.76 -7.24
N SER A 178 17.33 -1.74 -8.12
CA SER A 178 18.35 -2.24 -9.05
C SER A 178 18.05 -1.80 -10.46
#